data_3e8411a9b784d6cbcd365e61e1736f2e
#
_entry.id   3e8411a9b784d6cbcd365e61e1736f2e
#
_cell.length_a   1.000
_cell.length_b   1.000
_cell.length_c   1.000
_cell.angle_alpha   90.00
_cell.angle_beta   90.00
_cell.angle_gamma   90.00
#
_symmetry.space_group_name_H-M   'P 1'
#
loop_
_entity.id
_entity.type
_entity.pdbx_description
1 polymer ?
#
loop_
_entity_poly.entity_id
_entity_poly.type
_entity_poly.pdbx_seq_one_letter_code
_entity_poly.pdbx_strand_id
1 'polypeptide(L)'
;KFLGIKAEKSEVNSIAFSKRDAGIPFVTRNESMWNFFEPELRKGLNEMDIDDSFSTRVRSILVELLPAGKSTIDDVANALAISKRTLQRKLKQEDTTFQKQLNHTRELLAKNYIKNTQFSSEDIAYLLGYQDLNSFFRAFSVWTGKSVTQYKNEFLLQRK
;
A
#
# COMPACT_ATOMS: atom_id res chain seq x y z
N LYS A 1 22.11 9.83 3.30
CA LYS A 1 22.28 9.43 1.88
C LYS A 1 20.94 8.95 1.32
N PHE A 2 20.01 9.87 1.08
CA PHE A 2 18.66 9.49 0.64
C PHE A 2 18.63 9.01 -0.82
N LEU A 3 19.49 9.60 -1.69
CA LEU A 3 19.52 9.26 -3.13
C LEU A 3 20.72 8.38 -3.53
N GLY A 4 21.48 7.83 -2.59
CA GLY A 4 22.63 6.98 -2.88
C GLY A 4 23.83 7.68 -3.53
N ILE A 5 23.67 8.94 -3.95
CA ILE A 5 24.68 9.77 -4.60
C ILE A 5 25.06 10.98 -3.73
N LYS A 6 26.24 11.54 -3.98
CA LYS A 6 26.71 12.76 -3.32
C LYS A 6 26.15 13.98 -4.08
N ALA A 7 25.53 14.89 -3.35
CA ALA A 7 25.09 16.16 -3.94
C ALA A 7 26.28 17.02 -4.33
N GLU A 8 26.26 17.58 -5.54
CA GLU A 8 27.24 18.54 -6.03
C GLU A 8 26.68 19.96 -5.96
N LYS A 9 27.53 20.95 -5.65
CA LYS A 9 27.11 22.34 -5.59
C LYS A 9 26.94 22.87 -7.01
N SER A 10 25.76 23.40 -7.34
CA SER A 10 25.47 24.00 -8.64
C SER A 10 24.70 25.32 -8.45
N GLU A 11 24.64 26.13 -9.48
CA GLU A 11 23.88 27.39 -9.50
C GLU A 11 22.39 27.20 -9.57
N VAL A 12 21.94 26.03 -9.98
CA VAL A 12 20.53 25.64 -10.06
C VAL A 12 20.26 24.32 -9.33
N ASN A 13 19.12 24.24 -8.67
CA ASN A 13 18.67 22.99 -8.07
C ASN A 13 18.15 22.06 -9.19
N SER A 14 18.91 21.01 -9.49
CA SER A 14 18.55 20.03 -10.53
C SER A 14 18.79 18.60 -10.05
N ILE A 15 18.01 17.68 -10.56
CA ILE A 15 18.23 16.24 -10.43
C ILE A 15 18.33 15.67 -11.84
N ALA A 16 19.46 15.03 -12.13
CA ALA A 16 19.70 14.38 -13.42
C ALA A 16 19.56 12.86 -13.26
N PHE A 17 18.82 12.23 -14.18
CA PHE A 17 18.69 10.80 -14.28
C PHE A 17 19.36 10.29 -15.56
N SER A 18 19.98 9.11 -15.52
CA SER A 18 20.45 8.48 -16.75
C SER A 18 19.26 8.15 -17.66
N LYS A 19 19.49 8.08 -18.98
CA LYS A 19 18.44 7.67 -19.94
C LYS A 19 17.89 6.28 -19.62
N ARG A 20 18.70 5.40 -19.05
CA ARG A 20 18.32 4.07 -18.59
C ARG A 20 17.38 4.16 -17.36
N ASP A 21 17.72 4.99 -16.38
CA ASP A 21 16.94 5.13 -15.15
C ASP A 21 15.63 5.88 -15.39
N ALA A 22 15.61 6.81 -16.34
CA ALA A 22 14.40 7.52 -16.76
C ALA A 22 13.37 6.59 -17.43
N GLY A 23 13.79 5.43 -17.95
CA GLY A 23 12.91 4.40 -18.50
C GLY A 23 12.40 3.38 -17.48
N ILE A 24 12.90 3.40 -16.24
CA ILE A 24 12.43 2.50 -15.19
C ILE A 24 11.11 3.06 -14.63
N PRO A 25 10.03 2.28 -14.64
CA PRO A 25 8.76 2.73 -14.06
C PRO A 25 8.94 3.07 -12.57
N PHE A 26 8.33 4.15 -12.12
CA PHE A 26 8.29 4.45 -10.69
C PHE A 26 7.66 3.27 -9.92
N VAL A 27 8.19 2.99 -8.73
CA VAL A 27 7.68 1.94 -7.83
C VAL A 27 6.17 2.14 -7.55
N THR A 28 5.69 3.39 -7.61
CA THR A 28 4.28 3.75 -7.45
C THR A 28 3.41 3.48 -8.69
N ARG A 29 4.00 3.22 -9.89
CA ARG A 29 3.26 2.88 -11.10
C ARG A 29 3.06 1.37 -11.18
N ASN A 30 2.02 0.86 -10.55
CA ASN A 30 1.79 -0.58 -10.48
C ASN A 30 0.47 -0.99 -11.15
N GLU A 31 0.51 -1.17 -12.48
CA GLU A 31 -0.62 -1.72 -13.25
C GLU A 31 -0.99 -3.14 -12.79
N SER A 32 0.01 -3.92 -12.32
CA SER A 32 -0.23 -5.26 -11.77
C SER A 32 -1.05 -5.22 -10.49
N MET A 33 -0.94 -4.16 -9.72
CA MET A 33 -1.72 -3.96 -8.50
C MET A 33 -3.19 -3.65 -8.82
N TRP A 34 -3.43 -2.80 -9.83
CA TRP A 34 -4.78 -2.50 -10.29
C TRP A 34 -5.46 -3.75 -10.85
N ASN A 35 -4.76 -4.50 -11.69
CA ASN A 35 -5.26 -5.76 -12.26
C ASN A 35 -5.50 -6.86 -11.21
N PHE A 36 -4.85 -6.79 -10.06
CA PHE A 36 -5.11 -7.71 -8.94
C PHE A 36 -6.33 -7.28 -8.12
N PHE A 37 -6.47 -5.99 -7.85
CA PHE A 37 -7.60 -5.49 -7.08
C PHE A 37 -8.89 -5.43 -7.88
N GLU A 38 -8.82 -5.20 -9.18
CA GLU A 38 -10.01 -5.15 -10.04
C GLU A 38 -10.84 -6.45 -9.98
N PRO A 39 -10.26 -7.67 -10.08
CA PRO A 39 -11.03 -8.90 -9.94
C PRO A 39 -11.53 -9.14 -8.51
N GLU A 40 -10.73 -8.82 -7.49
CA GLU A 40 -11.10 -8.98 -6.08
C GLU A 40 -12.17 -7.96 -5.68
N LEU A 41 -12.05 -6.72 -6.15
CA LEU A 41 -13.10 -5.70 -6.02
C LEU A 41 -14.35 -6.07 -6.82
N ARG A 42 -14.21 -6.59 -8.05
CA ARG A 42 -15.35 -7.08 -8.85
C ARG A 42 -15.99 -8.32 -8.24
N LYS A 43 -15.20 -9.24 -7.69
CA LYS A 43 -15.72 -10.42 -6.98
C LYS A 43 -16.46 -10.00 -5.71
N GLY A 44 -15.89 -9.10 -4.93
CA GLY A 44 -16.57 -8.50 -3.78
C GLY A 44 -17.82 -7.69 -4.17
N LEU A 45 -17.84 -7.05 -5.33
CA LEU A 45 -19.01 -6.33 -5.86
C LEU A 45 -20.08 -7.30 -6.41
N ASN A 46 -19.68 -8.46 -6.96
CA ASN A 46 -20.61 -9.45 -7.54
C ASN A 46 -21.14 -10.45 -6.50
N GLU A 47 -20.45 -10.66 -5.39
CA GLU A 47 -20.88 -11.53 -4.27
C GLU A 47 -21.65 -10.76 -3.19
N MET A 48 -21.62 -9.43 -3.23
CA MET A 48 -22.41 -8.54 -2.37
C MET A 48 -23.45 -7.86 -3.25
N ASP A 49 -24.71 -8.26 -3.11
CA ASP A 49 -25.82 -7.37 -3.42
C ASP A 49 -25.50 -5.99 -2.83
N ILE A 50 -25.10 -5.06 -3.73
CA ILE A 50 -25.09 -3.60 -3.55
C ILE A 50 -24.90 -3.16 -2.07
N ASP A 51 -23.87 -3.63 -1.39
CA ASP A 51 -23.47 -2.99 -0.15
C ASP A 51 -22.17 -2.22 -0.44
N ASP A 52 -22.37 -0.99 -0.93
CA ASP A 52 -21.30 0.01 -1.11
C ASP A 52 -20.86 0.47 0.28
N SER A 53 -20.33 -0.50 1.07
CA SER A 53 -19.97 -0.24 2.45
C SER A 53 -18.94 0.88 2.50
N PHE A 54 -19.10 1.78 3.44
CA PHE A 54 -18.18 2.91 3.56
C PHE A 54 -16.75 2.44 3.84
N SER A 55 -16.57 1.33 4.56
CA SER A 55 -15.26 0.70 4.78
C SER A 55 -14.61 0.21 3.49
N THR A 56 -15.34 -0.30 2.52
CA THR A 56 -14.85 -0.68 1.19
C THR A 56 -14.35 0.57 0.43
N ARG A 57 -15.10 1.66 0.45
CA ARG A 57 -14.66 2.93 -0.16
C ARG A 57 -13.37 3.46 0.49
N VAL A 58 -13.27 3.38 1.82
CA VAL A 58 -12.06 3.77 2.55
C VAL A 58 -10.87 2.91 2.12
N ARG A 59 -11.03 1.59 1.95
CA ARG A 59 -9.96 0.70 1.47
C ARG A 59 -9.52 1.03 0.04
N SER A 60 -10.46 1.29 -0.86
CA SER A 60 -10.13 1.69 -2.24
C SER A 60 -9.27 2.96 -2.28
N ILE A 61 -9.64 3.97 -1.50
CA ILE A 61 -8.84 5.20 -1.38
C ILE A 61 -7.45 4.92 -0.77
N LEU A 62 -7.36 4.06 0.25
CA LEU A 62 -6.08 3.69 0.85
C LEU A 62 -5.14 2.99 -0.15
N VAL A 63 -5.66 2.18 -1.06
CA VAL A 63 -4.86 1.54 -2.12
C VAL A 63 -4.17 2.57 -3.00
N GLU A 64 -4.84 3.68 -3.30
CA GLU A 64 -4.28 4.76 -4.13
C GLU A 64 -3.33 5.66 -3.32
N LEU A 65 -3.66 5.94 -2.06
CA LEU A 65 -2.91 6.90 -1.25
C LEU A 65 -1.63 6.33 -0.63
N LEU A 66 -1.61 5.04 -0.25
CA LEU A 66 -0.46 4.43 0.42
C LEU A 66 0.84 4.53 -0.39
N PRO A 67 0.87 4.21 -1.70
CA PRO A 67 2.09 4.35 -2.49
C PRO A 67 2.57 5.80 -2.63
N ALA A 68 1.68 6.77 -2.45
CA ALA A 68 2.01 8.19 -2.43
C ALA A 68 2.48 8.69 -1.03
N GLY A 69 2.69 7.77 -0.08
CA GLY A 69 3.09 8.09 1.29
C GLY A 69 1.99 8.70 2.16
N LYS A 70 0.74 8.71 1.69
CA LYS A 70 -0.42 9.27 2.39
C LYS A 70 -1.17 8.16 3.10
N SER A 71 -1.00 8.08 4.41
CA SER A 71 -1.57 7.00 5.21
C SER A 71 -2.37 7.47 6.43
N THR A 72 -2.61 8.78 6.53
CA THR A 72 -3.32 9.36 7.67
C THR A 72 -4.83 9.36 7.45
N ILE A 73 -5.58 9.40 8.55
CA ILE A 73 -7.03 9.54 8.47
C ILE A 73 -7.46 10.86 7.81
N ASP A 74 -6.63 11.90 7.95
CA ASP A 74 -6.88 13.20 7.37
C ASP A 74 -6.68 13.17 5.84
N ASP A 75 -5.68 12.41 5.33
CA ASP A 75 -5.49 12.19 3.89
C ASP A 75 -6.73 11.53 3.25
N VAL A 76 -7.23 10.47 3.90
CA VAL A 76 -8.41 9.74 3.40
C VAL A 76 -9.69 10.58 3.52
N ALA A 77 -9.85 11.33 4.62
CA ALA A 77 -11.00 12.23 4.79
C ALA A 77 -11.02 13.31 3.71
N ASN A 78 -9.88 13.91 3.40
CA ASN A 78 -9.72 14.88 2.32
C ASN A 78 -10.05 14.28 0.95
N ALA A 79 -9.54 13.07 0.65
CA ALA A 79 -9.82 12.37 -0.61
C ALA A 79 -11.31 12.04 -0.77
N LEU A 80 -12.01 11.76 0.32
CA LEU A 80 -13.46 11.52 0.34
C LEU A 80 -14.30 12.79 0.44
N ALA A 81 -13.68 13.99 0.50
CA ALA A 81 -14.33 15.30 0.70
C ALA A 81 -15.26 15.34 1.94
N ILE A 82 -14.84 14.71 3.04
CA ILE A 82 -15.58 14.68 4.31
C ILE A 82 -14.67 15.07 5.48
N SER A 83 -15.27 15.41 6.63
CA SER A 83 -14.49 15.64 7.85
C SER A 83 -14.00 14.32 8.46
N LYS A 84 -12.86 14.36 9.16
CA LYS A 84 -12.33 13.25 9.98
C LYS A 84 -13.39 12.68 10.93
N ARG A 85 -14.17 13.55 11.59
CA ARG A 85 -15.27 13.16 12.48
C ARG A 85 -16.35 12.35 11.75
N THR A 86 -16.68 12.76 10.53
CA THR A 86 -17.67 12.06 9.68
C THR A 86 -17.13 10.70 9.27
N LEU A 87 -15.86 10.60 8.88
CA LEU A 87 -15.20 9.35 8.53
C LEU A 87 -15.23 8.36 9.71
N GLN A 88 -14.80 8.81 10.90
CA GLN A 88 -14.81 7.98 12.10
C GLN A 88 -16.22 7.50 12.47
N ARG A 89 -17.22 8.38 12.40
CA ARG A 89 -18.61 8.05 12.71
C ARG A 89 -19.16 7.00 11.75
N LYS A 90 -18.90 7.14 10.44
CA LYS A 90 -19.36 6.18 9.43
C LYS A 90 -18.70 4.80 9.61
N LEU A 91 -17.40 4.75 9.84
CA LEU A 91 -16.72 3.48 10.13
C LEU A 91 -17.22 2.84 11.43
N LYS A 92 -17.53 3.63 12.45
CA LYS A 92 -18.11 3.11 13.69
C LYS A 92 -19.51 2.51 13.48
N GLN A 93 -20.29 3.02 12.56
CA GLN A 93 -21.61 2.47 12.19
C GLN A 93 -21.48 1.07 11.52
N GLU A 94 -20.31 0.75 10.97
CA GLU A 94 -19.96 -0.56 10.40
C GLU A 94 -19.08 -1.38 11.38
N ASP A 95 -19.12 -1.10 12.68
CA ASP A 95 -18.36 -1.78 13.74
C ASP A 95 -16.86 -1.90 13.48
N THR A 96 -16.31 -0.91 12.76
CA THR A 96 -14.89 -0.88 12.39
C THR A 96 -14.24 0.47 12.72
N THR A 97 -12.93 0.54 12.50
CA THR A 97 -12.13 1.76 12.70
C THR A 97 -11.21 2.01 11.53
N PHE A 98 -10.77 3.25 11.34
CA PHE A 98 -9.77 3.59 10.33
C PHE A 98 -8.50 2.73 10.45
N GLN A 99 -8.00 2.51 11.66
CA GLN A 99 -6.80 1.70 11.88
C GLN A 99 -6.98 0.24 11.44
N LYS A 100 -8.17 -0.34 11.68
CA LYS A 100 -8.49 -1.69 11.20
C LYS A 100 -8.49 -1.72 9.66
N GLN A 101 -9.09 -0.73 9.00
CA GLN A 101 -9.12 -0.65 7.54
C GLN A 101 -7.71 -0.43 6.95
N LEU A 102 -6.92 0.45 7.54
CA LEU A 102 -5.54 0.69 7.14
C LEU A 102 -4.68 -0.58 7.26
N ASN A 103 -4.75 -1.27 8.39
CA ASN A 103 -3.99 -2.51 8.61
C ASN A 103 -4.43 -3.62 7.64
N HIS A 104 -5.73 -3.78 7.43
CA HIS A 104 -6.28 -4.75 6.48
C HIS A 104 -5.80 -4.47 5.05
N THR A 105 -5.85 -3.21 4.61
CA THR A 105 -5.36 -2.81 3.29
C THR A 105 -3.85 -3.06 3.16
N ARG A 106 -3.07 -2.70 4.17
CA ARG A 106 -1.63 -2.95 4.20
C ARG A 106 -1.29 -4.44 4.13
N GLU A 107 -2.03 -5.28 4.85
CA GLU A 107 -1.85 -6.73 4.82
C GLU A 107 -2.11 -7.31 3.42
N LEU A 108 -3.22 -6.94 2.79
CA LEU A 108 -3.57 -7.39 1.43
C LEU A 108 -2.51 -6.97 0.42
N LEU A 109 -2.10 -5.70 0.46
CA LEU A 109 -1.07 -5.16 -0.42
C LEU A 109 0.28 -5.84 -0.21
N ALA A 110 0.71 -6.05 1.05
CA ALA A 110 1.95 -6.73 1.37
C ALA A 110 1.99 -8.14 0.79
N LYS A 111 0.93 -8.93 1.03
CA LYS A 111 0.80 -10.29 0.48
C LYS A 111 0.85 -10.30 -1.04
N ASN A 112 0.22 -9.33 -1.68
CA ASN A 112 0.23 -9.18 -3.13
C ASN A 112 1.62 -8.85 -3.65
N TYR A 113 2.28 -7.82 -3.10
CA TYR A 113 3.63 -7.44 -3.52
C TYR A 113 4.62 -8.59 -3.39
N ILE A 114 4.58 -9.31 -2.26
CA ILE A 114 5.47 -10.46 -2.03
C ILE A 114 5.25 -11.57 -3.07
N LYS A 115 4.01 -11.81 -3.49
CA LYS A 115 3.66 -12.89 -4.42
C LYS A 115 3.91 -12.53 -5.88
N ASN A 116 3.62 -11.31 -6.27
CA ASN A 116 3.46 -10.94 -7.68
C ASN A 116 4.51 -9.96 -8.18
N THR A 117 5.46 -9.53 -7.33
CA THR A 117 6.53 -8.60 -7.73
C THR A 117 7.90 -9.10 -7.28
N GLN A 118 8.95 -8.45 -7.80
CA GLN A 118 10.33 -8.66 -7.37
C GLN A 118 10.81 -7.55 -6.41
N PHE A 119 9.87 -6.84 -5.78
CA PHE A 119 10.20 -5.77 -4.86
C PHE A 119 10.99 -6.27 -3.66
N SER A 120 11.93 -5.45 -3.21
CA SER A 120 12.62 -5.67 -1.94
C SER A 120 11.67 -5.45 -0.76
N SER A 121 12.03 -5.91 0.41
CA SER A 121 11.24 -5.63 1.62
C SER A 121 11.20 -4.15 1.96
N GLU A 122 12.25 -3.41 1.60
CA GLU A 122 12.35 -1.95 1.75
C GLU A 122 11.34 -1.24 0.83
N ASP A 123 11.25 -1.66 -0.45
CA ASP A 123 10.28 -1.11 -1.40
C ASP A 123 8.85 -1.35 -0.92
N ILE A 124 8.58 -2.58 -0.46
CA ILE A 124 7.26 -2.94 0.06
C ILE A 124 6.92 -2.11 1.30
N ALA A 125 7.84 -1.99 2.26
CA ALA A 125 7.63 -1.16 3.44
C ALA A 125 7.30 0.29 3.07
N TYR A 126 8.06 0.86 2.13
CA TYR A 126 7.85 2.22 1.62
C TYR A 126 6.47 2.38 0.97
N LEU A 127 6.08 1.46 0.06
CA LEU A 127 4.78 1.48 -0.63
C LEU A 127 3.59 1.33 0.32
N LEU A 128 3.80 0.70 1.47
CA LEU A 128 2.79 0.56 2.51
C LEU A 128 2.77 1.74 3.50
N GLY A 129 3.61 2.76 3.27
CA GLY A 129 3.70 3.96 4.10
C GLY A 129 4.34 3.71 5.46
N TYR A 130 5.29 2.77 5.56
CA TYR A 130 6.16 2.61 6.73
C TYR A 130 7.42 3.46 6.58
N GLN A 131 7.82 4.09 7.68
CA GLN A 131 9.06 4.90 7.71
C GLN A 131 10.31 4.05 7.95
N ASP A 132 10.14 2.87 8.53
CA ASP A 132 11.23 1.94 8.80
C ASP A 132 10.81 0.49 8.55
N LEU A 133 11.80 -0.31 8.15
CA LEU A 133 11.62 -1.72 7.79
C LEU A 133 11.22 -2.60 8.99
N ASN A 134 11.72 -2.28 10.20
CA ASN A 134 11.42 -3.08 11.39
C ASN A 134 9.95 -2.97 11.80
N SER A 135 9.37 -1.77 11.65
CA SER A 135 7.93 -1.55 11.88
C SER A 135 7.07 -2.35 10.91
N PHE A 136 7.47 -2.42 9.63
CA PHE A 136 6.82 -3.28 8.65
C PHE A 136 6.94 -4.77 9.03
N PHE A 137 8.11 -5.26 9.36
CA PHE A 137 8.31 -6.67 9.73
C PHE A 137 7.49 -7.07 10.95
N ARG A 138 7.43 -6.23 11.99
CA ARG A 138 6.58 -6.47 13.16
C ARG A 138 5.10 -6.53 12.79
N ALA A 139 4.63 -5.56 12.00
CA ALA A 139 3.24 -5.53 11.57
C ALA A 139 2.88 -6.77 10.72
N PHE A 140 3.74 -7.13 9.77
CA PHE A 140 3.53 -8.29 8.90
C PHE A 140 3.46 -9.59 9.71
N SER A 141 4.35 -9.76 10.69
CA SER A 141 4.33 -10.94 11.57
C SER A 141 3.06 -11.01 12.42
N VAL A 142 2.54 -9.86 12.88
CA VAL A 142 1.26 -9.81 13.61
C VAL A 142 0.10 -10.20 12.70
N TRP A 143 0.07 -9.75 11.46
CA TRP A 143 -1.04 -10.04 10.53
C TRP A 143 -1.06 -11.48 10.05
N THR A 144 0.13 -12.06 9.79
CA THR A 144 0.24 -13.35 9.10
C THR A 144 0.67 -14.51 10.00
N GLY A 145 1.14 -14.21 11.21
CA GLY A 145 1.78 -15.18 12.09
C GLY A 145 3.16 -15.65 11.62
N LYS A 146 3.72 -15.04 10.55
CA LYS A 146 4.97 -15.46 9.89
C LYS A 146 5.86 -14.27 9.58
N SER A 147 7.17 -14.50 9.49
CA SER A 147 8.06 -13.48 8.95
C SER A 147 7.87 -13.34 7.43
N VAL A 148 8.26 -12.19 6.87
CA VAL A 148 8.22 -11.94 5.42
C VAL A 148 9.00 -13.02 4.65
N THR A 149 10.17 -13.40 5.14
CA THR A 149 11.01 -14.43 4.53
C THR A 149 10.35 -15.81 4.54
N GLN A 150 9.76 -16.21 5.65
CA GLN A 150 9.00 -17.47 5.74
C GLN A 150 7.83 -17.47 4.76
N TYR A 151 7.06 -16.40 4.73
CA TYR A 151 5.91 -16.27 3.84
C TYR A 151 6.32 -16.35 2.36
N LYS A 152 7.42 -15.68 1.97
CA LYS A 152 7.97 -15.71 0.61
C LYS A 152 8.45 -17.12 0.23
N ASN A 153 9.15 -17.80 1.12
CA ASN A 153 9.66 -19.15 0.86
C ASN A 153 8.54 -20.19 0.68
N GLU A 154 7.52 -20.14 1.52
CA GLU A 154 6.35 -21.03 1.39
C GLU A 154 5.65 -20.84 0.04
N PHE A 155 5.50 -19.58 -0.39
CA PHE A 155 4.89 -19.28 -1.68
C PHE A 155 5.73 -19.82 -2.86
N LEU A 156 7.06 -19.71 -2.80
CA LEU A 156 7.95 -20.23 -3.83
C LEU A 156 7.92 -21.77 -3.90
N LEU A 157 7.74 -22.46 -2.77
CA LEU A 157 7.61 -23.92 -2.72
C LEU A 157 6.28 -24.42 -3.31
N GLN A 158 5.21 -23.64 -3.21
CA GLN A 158 3.89 -23.99 -3.77
C GLN A 158 3.80 -23.82 -5.29
N ARG A 159 4.75 -23.16 -5.93
CA ARG A 159 4.82 -22.92 -7.38
C ARG A 159 5.66 -23.96 -8.15
N LYS A 160 6.27 -24.90 -7.45
CA LYS A 160 6.97 -26.05 -8.03
C LYS A 160 6.04 -27.24 -8.10
#